data_adb9a09a5b91a8687596b879400bf16f
#
_entry.id   adb9a09a5b91a8687596b879400bf16f
#
_cell.length_a   1.000
_cell.length_b   1.000
_cell.length_c   1.000
_cell.angle_alpha   90.00
_cell.angle_beta   90.00
_cell.angle_gamma   90.00
#
_symmetry.space_group_name_H-M   'P 1'
#
loop_
_entity.id
_entity.type
_entity.pdbx_description
1 polymer ?
#
loop_
_entity_poly.entity_id
_entity_poly.type
_entity_poly.pdbx_seq_one_letter_code
_entity_poly.pdbx_strand_id
1 'polypeptide(L)'
;MKNVKTLLILLSISTFMFASATRTDALGGAGFWADDYANIGAFPASVNNHNVAWTDGTDFTSVWNNDGTTWGFTGGTGDEVANIMWGNGTMGVTFGLGMSAAVDAVTCADDAVDCTASDAVEAETDIDIGFGMPLAGMDFGFHTNTTDHSVNLRRTQDIWVWDHVLVGANIMGETVDGADDGYMAFNCDFYKNQTYASGTNGLFALGVGYNDMTEDGAFNLNWTFGVESAMTDWATLRVAYTHAYDLMNQTGADEVGNAVVMGLGFNYGSFNLDMSLNSYDALLNDPVRYVNGRNADALGAGWTISYNW
;
A
#
# COMPACT_ATOMS: atom_id res chain seq x y z
N MET A 1 14.30 8.82 17.20
CA MET A 1 13.50 9.56 16.20
C MET A 1 13.93 9.28 14.76
N LYS A 2 15.19 8.87 14.48
CA LYS A 2 15.60 8.38 13.14
C LYS A 2 14.90 7.07 12.74
N ASN A 3 14.70 6.14 13.65
CA ASN A 3 14.18 4.78 13.41
C ASN A 3 12.72 4.74 12.94
N VAL A 4 11.91 5.73 13.35
CA VAL A 4 10.51 5.86 12.88
C VAL A 4 10.47 6.28 11.40
N LYS A 5 11.46 7.05 10.94
CA LYS A 5 11.55 7.43 9.52
C LYS A 5 11.92 6.25 8.64
N THR A 6 12.85 5.39 9.09
CA THR A 6 13.26 4.18 8.35
C THR A 6 12.13 3.16 8.27
N LEU A 7 11.33 2.99 9.33
CA LEU A 7 10.16 2.12 9.34
C LEU A 7 9.04 2.66 8.42
N LEU A 8 8.81 3.98 8.43
CA LEU A 8 7.88 4.65 7.50
C LEU A 8 8.34 4.54 6.03
N ILE A 9 9.63 4.53 5.77
CA ILE A 9 10.22 4.42 4.43
C ILE A 9 10.06 2.99 3.89
N LEU A 10 10.21 1.94 4.71
CA LEU A 10 9.94 0.55 4.31
C LEU A 10 8.43 0.29 4.01
N LEU A 11 7.54 1.03 4.65
CA LEU A 11 6.10 1.03 4.37
C LEU A 11 5.72 1.92 3.17
N SER A 12 6.55 2.91 2.79
CA SER A 12 6.22 3.88 1.76
C SER A 12 6.48 3.42 0.31
N ILE A 13 7.11 2.27 0.09
CA ILE A 13 7.25 1.67 -1.27
C ILE A 13 5.88 1.19 -1.82
N SER A 14 4.81 1.27 -1.02
CA SER A 14 3.46 0.85 -1.40
C SER A 14 2.41 1.98 -1.41
N THR A 15 2.79 3.25 -1.43
CA THR A 15 1.86 4.36 -1.18
C THR A 15 1.02 4.84 -2.38
N PHE A 16 0.98 4.12 -3.49
CA PHE A 16 -0.06 4.33 -4.50
C PHE A 16 -1.12 3.24 -4.41
N MET A 17 -1.84 3.17 -3.28
CA MET A 17 -2.79 2.09 -3.05
C MET A 17 -4.18 2.63 -2.84
N PHE A 18 -5.00 2.45 -3.87
CA PHE A 18 -6.44 2.58 -3.77
C PHE A 18 -6.99 1.56 -2.76
N ALA A 19 -7.58 2.05 -1.83
CA ALA A 19 -8.59 1.69 -0.82
C ALA A 19 -8.84 0.26 -0.32
N SER A 20 -8.11 -0.80 -0.59
CA SER A 20 -8.03 -1.96 0.33
C SER A 20 -6.68 -2.06 1.03
N ALA A 21 -5.96 -0.98 1.09
CA ALA A 21 -4.76 -0.84 1.90
C ALA A 21 -4.98 -1.44 3.30
N THR A 22 -6.12 -1.16 3.92
CA THR A 22 -6.49 -1.65 5.24
C THR A 22 -6.45 -3.18 5.40
N ARG A 23 -6.95 -3.95 4.41
CA ARG A 23 -6.86 -5.42 4.44
C ARG A 23 -5.44 -5.88 4.18
N THR A 24 -4.82 -5.36 3.14
CA THR A 24 -3.49 -5.79 2.70
C THR A 24 -2.39 -5.32 3.63
N ASP A 25 -2.54 -4.17 4.28
CA ASP A 25 -1.62 -3.70 5.33
C ASP A 25 -1.62 -4.66 6.53
N ALA A 26 -2.81 -5.15 6.93
CA ALA A 26 -2.93 -6.16 7.98
C ALA A 26 -2.43 -7.55 7.56
N LEU A 27 -2.07 -7.75 6.29
CA LEU A 27 -1.62 -9.02 5.70
C LEU A 27 -0.20 -8.95 5.12
N GLY A 28 0.53 -7.85 5.35
CA GLY A 28 1.93 -7.72 4.98
C GLY A 28 2.20 -7.20 3.56
N GLY A 29 1.17 -6.72 2.84
CA GLY A 29 1.31 -6.02 1.57
C GLY A 29 0.40 -6.54 0.44
N ALA A 30 -0.02 -5.63 -0.42
CA ALA A 30 -1.00 -5.90 -1.48
C ALA A 30 -0.49 -6.87 -2.54
N GLY A 31 0.76 -6.73 -2.96
CA GLY A 31 1.33 -7.51 -4.06
C GLY A 31 1.26 -9.02 -3.88
N PHE A 32 1.20 -9.49 -2.63
CA PHE A 32 1.11 -10.91 -2.28
C PHE A 32 -0.31 -11.50 -2.37
N TRP A 33 -1.35 -10.66 -2.46
CA TRP A 33 -2.76 -11.05 -2.46
C TRP A 33 -3.42 -10.66 -3.78
N ALA A 34 -3.21 -11.49 -4.81
CA ALA A 34 -3.56 -11.19 -6.19
C ALA A 34 -5.05 -10.92 -6.44
N ASP A 35 -5.93 -11.42 -5.58
CA ASP A 35 -7.37 -11.29 -5.62
C ASP A 35 -7.89 -9.95 -5.05
N ASP A 36 -7.02 -9.14 -4.46
CA ASP A 36 -7.42 -7.89 -3.84
C ASP A 36 -7.44 -6.72 -4.84
N TYR A 37 -8.47 -5.87 -4.76
CA TYR A 37 -8.60 -4.67 -5.60
C TYR A 37 -7.55 -3.60 -5.31
N ALA A 38 -6.85 -3.66 -4.17
CA ALA A 38 -5.65 -2.87 -3.91
C ALA A 38 -4.54 -3.06 -4.96
N ASN A 39 -4.56 -4.19 -5.67
CA ASN A 39 -3.60 -4.45 -6.75
C ASN A 39 -3.82 -3.60 -8.00
N ILE A 40 -4.95 -2.90 -8.14
CA ILE A 40 -5.24 -2.10 -9.36
C ILE A 40 -4.16 -1.04 -9.59
N GLY A 41 -3.64 -0.40 -8.53
CA GLY A 41 -2.55 0.55 -8.64
C GLY A 41 -1.26 -0.05 -9.20
N ALA A 42 -0.81 -1.18 -8.64
CA ALA A 42 0.42 -1.84 -9.07
C ALA A 42 0.26 -2.65 -10.38
N PHE A 43 -0.94 -3.18 -10.62
CA PHE A 43 -1.30 -4.01 -11.78
C PHE A 43 -2.62 -3.56 -12.38
N PRO A 44 -2.65 -2.49 -13.21
CA PRO A 44 -3.89 -1.92 -13.74
C PRO A 44 -4.81 -2.89 -14.46
N ALA A 45 -4.28 -3.98 -15.04
CA ALA A 45 -5.09 -5.02 -15.65
C ALA A 45 -6.02 -5.74 -14.66
N SER A 46 -5.71 -5.72 -13.35
CA SER A 46 -6.54 -6.34 -12.30
C SER A 46 -7.92 -5.67 -12.16
N VAL A 47 -8.10 -4.44 -12.67
CA VAL A 47 -9.39 -3.75 -12.72
C VAL A 47 -10.49 -4.64 -13.35
N ASN A 48 -10.11 -5.48 -14.32
CA ASN A 48 -11.02 -6.39 -15.01
C ASN A 48 -11.64 -7.46 -14.11
N ASN A 49 -11.06 -7.71 -12.94
CA ASN A 49 -11.47 -8.78 -12.03
C ASN A 49 -12.47 -8.31 -10.97
N HIS A 50 -12.82 -7.02 -10.96
CA HIS A 50 -13.58 -6.43 -9.86
C HIS A 50 -14.89 -5.80 -10.31
N ASN A 51 -15.92 -5.96 -9.46
CA ASN A 51 -17.18 -5.23 -9.47
C ASN A 51 -17.41 -4.79 -8.03
N VAL A 52 -16.90 -3.61 -7.65
CA VAL A 52 -16.85 -3.19 -6.27
C VAL A 52 -16.83 -1.67 -6.15
N ALA A 53 -17.47 -1.15 -5.11
CA ALA A 53 -17.27 0.23 -4.68
C ALA A 53 -16.69 0.21 -3.27
N TRP A 54 -15.81 1.16 -2.96
CA TRP A 54 -15.21 1.29 -1.64
C TRP A 54 -14.89 2.73 -1.26
N THR A 55 -14.74 2.93 0.04
CA THR A 55 -14.25 4.20 0.61
C THR A 55 -13.51 3.92 1.92
N ASP A 56 -12.53 4.74 2.20
CA ASP A 56 -11.81 4.82 3.48
C ASP A 56 -12.17 6.09 4.28
N GLY A 57 -13.15 6.86 3.77
CA GLY A 57 -13.57 8.13 4.33
C GLY A 57 -12.87 9.35 3.72
N THR A 58 -11.81 9.16 2.96
CA THR A 58 -11.11 10.21 2.19
C THR A 58 -11.52 10.13 0.73
N ASP A 59 -11.39 8.95 0.15
CA ASP A 59 -11.67 8.68 -1.24
C ASP A 59 -12.84 7.72 -1.40
N PHE A 60 -13.52 7.86 -2.54
CA PHE A 60 -14.52 6.92 -2.99
C PHE A 60 -14.13 6.39 -4.36
N THR A 61 -14.08 5.08 -4.49
CA THR A 61 -13.82 4.41 -5.77
C THR A 61 -14.96 3.46 -6.12
N SER A 62 -15.27 3.39 -7.40
CA SER A 62 -16.23 2.43 -7.94
C SER A 62 -15.67 1.82 -9.21
N VAL A 63 -15.73 0.49 -9.31
CA VAL A 63 -15.31 -0.30 -10.48
C VAL A 63 -16.47 -1.19 -10.88
N TRP A 64 -16.82 -1.19 -12.16
CA TRP A 64 -17.93 -2.00 -12.69
C TRP A 64 -17.63 -2.55 -14.07
N ASN A 65 -18.06 -3.77 -14.33
CA ASN A 65 -17.99 -4.37 -15.66
C ASN A 65 -19.29 -4.17 -16.41
N ASN A 66 -19.20 -3.81 -17.68
CA ASN A 66 -20.31 -3.69 -18.59
C ASN A 66 -19.95 -4.35 -19.94
N ASP A 67 -20.53 -5.51 -20.19
CA ASP A 67 -20.36 -6.28 -21.46
C ASP A 67 -18.89 -6.53 -21.85
N GLY A 68 -18.07 -6.92 -20.87
CA GLY A 68 -16.66 -7.25 -21.09
C GLY A 68 -15.71 -6.04 -21.11
N THR A 69 -16.25 -4.84 -20.88
CA THR A 69 -15.46 -3.64 -20.65
C THR A 69 -15.62 -3.21 -19.19
N THR A 70 -14.52 -3.04 -18.50
CA THR A 70 -14.54 -2.56 -17.12
C THR A 70 -14.22 -1.08 -17.08
N TRP A 71 -14.97 -0.36 -16.28
CA TRP A 71 -14.76 1.04 -15.98
C TRP A 71 -14.57 1.23 -14.48
N GLY A 72 -13.79 2.21 -14.11
CA GLY A 72 -13.65 2.63 -12.71
C GLY A 72 -13.48 4.15 -12.63
N PHE A 73 -13.83 4.65 -11.48
CA PHE A 73 -13.69 6.06 -11.13
C PHE A 73 -13.33 6.19 -9.66
N THR A 74 -12.35 7.03 -9.36
CA THR A 74 -12.03 7.48 -8.01
C THR A 74 -12.20 8.98 -7.94
N GLY A 75 -12.80 9.46 -6.87
CA GLY A 75 -12.85 10.88 -6.51
C GLY A 75 -12.81 11.00 -4.99
N GLY A 76 -12.23 12.07 -4.50
CA GLY A 76 -12.01 12.23 -3.07
C GLY A 76 -11.71 13.67 -2.67
N THR A 77 -11.21 13.81 -1.46
CA THR A 77 -10.83 15.10 -0.86
C THR A 77 -9.32 15.31 -0.82
N GLY A 78 -8.54 14.34 -1.32
CA GLY A 78 -7.09 14.43 -1.43
C GLY A 78 -6.63 15.28 -2.62
N ASP A 79 -5.33 15.30 -2.87
CA ASP A 79 -4.73 16.03 -3.99
C ASP A 79 -5.13 15.44 -5.36
N GLU A 80 -5.60 14.19 -5.39
CA GLU A 80 -6.18 13.56 -6.57
C GLU A 80 -7.62 14.02 -6.81
N VAL A 81 -7.81 14.85 -7.82
CA VAL A 81 -9.14 15.37 -8.20
C VAL A 81 -10.02 14.26 -8.78
N ALA A 82 -9.45 13.40 -9.60
CA ALA A 82 -10.12 12.25 -10.19
C ALA A 82 -9.14 11.24 -10.76
N ASN A 83 -9.52 9.96 -10.67
CA ASN A 83 -8.84 8.87 -11.37
C ASN A 83 -9.88 8.07 -12.16
N ILE A 84 -9.58 7.79 -13.43
CA ILE A 84 -10.41 7.00 -14.32
C ILE A 84 -9.68 5.71 -14.64
N MET A 85 -10.40 4.60 -14.57
CA MET A 85 -9.88 3.27 -14.86
C MET A 85 -10.65 2.65 -16.02
N TRP A 86 -9.94 1.94 -16.86
CA TRP A 86 -10.52 1.23 -18.00
C TRP A 86 -9.87 -0.14 -18.16
N GLY A 87 -10.67 -1.13 -18.55
CA GLY A 87 -10.19 -2.46 -18.87
C GLY A 87 -11.01 -3.13 -19.96
N ASN A 88 -10.40 -4.01 -20.73
CA ASN A 88 -11.04 -4.74 -21.84
C ASN A 88 -11.05 -6.26 -21.63
N GLY A 89 -10.94 -6.70 -20.38
CA GLY A 89 -10.84 -8.10 -20.00
C GLY A 89 -9.40 -8.67 -20.05
N THR A 90 -8.44 -7.96 -20.65
CA THR A 90 -7.04 -8.37 -20.74
C THR A 90 -6.09 -7.27 -20.30
N MET A 91 -6.26 -6.08 -20.83
CA MET A 91 -5.46 -4.90 -20.49
C MET A 91 -6.24 -4.02 -19.53
N GLY A 92 -5.53 -3.22 -18.75
CA GLY A 92 -6.08 -2.16 -17.92
C GLY A 92 -5.25 -0.89 -18.05
N VAL A 93 -5.91 0.24 -17.92
CA VAL A 93 -5.33 1.59 -17.92
C VAL A 93 -5.94 2.36 -16.77
N THR A 94 -5.11 3.11 -16.06
CA THR A 94 -5.54 4.12 -15.09
C THR A 94 -5.04 5.48 -15.54
N PHE A 95 -5.85 6.50 -15.33
CA PHE A 95 -5.49 7.89 -15.60
C PHE A 95 -5.95 8.74 -14.43
N GLY A 96 -5.01 9.32 -13.72
CA GLY A 96 -5.20 10.20 -12.58
C GLY A 96 -4.87 11.65 -12.92
N LEU A 97 -5.58 12.56 -12.28
CA LEU A 97 -5.31 13.99 -12.28
C LEU A 97 -5.28 14.48 -10.83
N GLY A 98 -4.09 14.88 -10.40
CA GLY A 98 -3.84 15.51 -9.11
C GLY A 98 -3.73 17.03 -9.28
N MET A 99 -4.18 17.77 -8.28
CA MET A 99 -4.03 19.24 -8.21
C MET A 99 -3.84 19.65 -6.77
N SER A 100 -2.69 20.21 -6.45
CA SER A 100 -2.45 20.84 -5.16
C SER A 100 -2.64 22.36 -5.25
N ALA A 101 -3.17 22.96 -4.21
CA ALA A 101 -3.32 24.41 -4.14
C ALA A 101 -2.01 25.06 -3.70
N ALA A 102 -1.74 26.27 -4.21
CA ALA A 102 -0.66 27.07 -3.68
C ALA A 102 -0.88 27.40 -2.19
N VAL A 103 0.17 27.34 -1.41
CA VAL A 103 0.19 27.71 0.00
C VAL A 103 1.14 28.88 0.16
N ASP A 104 0.65 30.00 0.72
CA ASP A 104 1.47 31.18 0.98
C ASP A 104 2.52 30.89 2.07
N ALA A 105 3.69 31.51 1.93
CA ALA A 105 4.73 31.45 2.96
C ALA A 105 4.21 31.99 4.31
N VAL A 106 4.48 31.25 5.37
CA VAL A 106 4.21 31.69 6.72
C VAL A 106 5.47 32.34 7.30
N THR A 107 5.46 33.64 7.48
CA THR A 107 6.54 34.39 8.17
C THR A 107 6.17 34.61 9.63
N CYS A 108 7.02 34.14 10.53
CA CYS A 108 6.83 34.33 11.95
C CYS A 108 7.45 35.67 12.39
N ALA A 109 6.77 36.42 13.29
CA ALA A 109 7.38 37.56 13.95
C ALA A 109 8.44 37.06 14.96
N ASP A 110 9.49 37.87 15.19
CA ASP A 110 10.66 37.48 16.01
C ASP A 110 10.33 37.13 17.47
N ASP A 111 9.12 37.45 17.95
CA ASP A 111 8.66 37.23 19.32
C ASP A 111 7.50 36.18 19.41
N ALA A 112 7.15 35.50 18.31
CA ALA A 112 6.09 34.49 18.30
C ALA A 112 6.56 33.15 18.86
N VAL A 113 5.98 32.72 19.99
CA VAL A 113 6.41 31.54 20.77
C VAL A 113 6.01 30.21 20.12
N ASP A 114 4.98 30.21 19.26
CA ASP A 114 4.40 28.98 18.66
C ASP A 114 4.20 29.05 17.13
N CYS A 115 4.94 29.91 16.44
CA CYS A 115 4.86 29.99 15.00
C CYS A 115 6.01 29.19 14.35
N THR A 116 5.68 28.32 13.40
CA THR A 116 6.66 27.66 12.53
C THR A 116 6.65 28.33 11.16
N ALA A 117 7.76 28.95 10.79
CA ALA A 117 7.89 29.53 9.45
C ALA A 117 7.88 28.41 8.39
N SER A 118 7.19 28.64 7.30
CA SER A 118 7.22 27.75 6.12
C SER A 118 7.37 28.58 4.85
N ASP A 119 8.05 28.02 3.88
CA ASP A 119 8.18 28.63 2.55
C ASP A 119 6.83 28.52 1.80
N ALA A 120 6.67 29.38 0.78
CA ALA A 120 5.53 29.28 -0.11
C ALA A 120 5.65 27.99 -0.94
N VAL A 121 4.53 27.30 -1.13
CA VAL A 121 4.43 26.15 -2.04
C VAL A 121 3.59 26.59 -3.25
N GLU A 122 4.10 26.41 -4.45
CA GLU A 122 3.35 26.70 -5.67
C GLU A 122 2.25 25.66 -5.92
N ALA A 123 1.19 26.05 -6.64
CA ALA A 123 0.17 25.12 -7.09
C ALA A 123 0.76 24.15 -8.10
N GLU A 124 0.54 22.87 -7.90
CA GLU A 124 1.06 21.83 -8.77
C GLU A 124 -0.10 21.04 -9.42
N THR A 125 0.14 20.56 -10.64
CA THR A 125 -0.77 19.64 -11.33
C THR A 125 0.01 18.39 -11.66
N ASP A 126 -0.44 17.27 -11.15
CA ASP A 126 0.16 15.96 -11.41
C ASP A 126 -0.75 15.12 -12.31
N ILE A 127 -0.12 14.41 -13.25
CA ILE A 127 -0.80 13.46 -14.15
C ILE A 127 -0.20 12.08 -13.88
N ASP A 128 -1.10 11.17 -13.57
CA ASP A 128 -0.78 9.80 -13.25
C ASP A 128 -1.31 8.87 -14.35
N ILE A 129 -0.46 7.98 -14.86
CA ILE A 129 -0.82 7.01 -15.89
C ILE A 129 -0.35 5.63 -15.47
N GLY A 130 -1.29 4.70 -15.37
CA GLY A 130 -1.02 3.29 -15.19
C GLY A 130 -1.40 2.47 -16.42
N PHE A 131 -0.62 1.44 -16.71
CA PHE A 131 -0.88 0.47 -17.75
C PHE A 131 -0.57 -0.94 -17.28
N GLY A 132 -1.45 -1.88 -17.53
CA GLY A 132 -1.24 -3.27 -17.17
C GLY A 132 -1.73 -4.25 -18.23
N MET A 133 -1.05 -5.38 -18.33
CA MET A 133 -1.42 -6.48 -19.21
C MET A 133 -0.74 -7.79 -18.79
N PRO A 134 -1.26 -8.95 -19.16
CA PRO A 134 -0.50 -10.18 -19.08
C PRO A 134 0.64 -10.17 -20.12
N LEU A 135 1.87 -10.41 -19.67
CA LEU A 135 3.06 -10.44 -20.48
C LEU A 135 3.83 -11.74 -20.23
N ALA A 136 3.90 -12.64 -21.23
CA ALA A 136 4.64 -13.90 -21.14
C ALA A 136 4.23 -14.78 -19.92
N GLY A 137 2.94 -14.77 -19.55
CA GLY A 137 2.41 -15.52 -18.39
C GLY A 137 2.67 -14.86 -17.04
N MET A 138 3.02 -13.60 -17.04
CA MET A 138 3.17 -12.73 -15.86
C MET A 138 2.12 -11.63 -15.87
N ASP A 139 1.69 -11.18 -14.70
CA ASP A 139 1.02 -9.89 -14.57
C ASP A 139 2.10 -8.80 -14.69
N PHE A 140 1.91 -7.89 -15.62
CA PHE A 140 2.73 -6.71 -15.81
C PHE A 140 1.94 -5.47 -15.44
N GLY A 141 2.55 -4.59 -14.68
CA GLY A 141 2.08 -3.24 -14.38
C GLY A 141 3.18 -2.22 -14.57
N PHE A 142 2.84 -1.14 -15.22
CA PHE A 142 3.67 0.06 -15.34
C PHE A 142 2.84 1.24 -14.84
N HIS A 143 3.48 2.12 -14.11
CA HIS A 143 2.88 3.32 -13.58
C HIS A 143 3.85 4.47 -13.70
N THR A 144 3.35 5.66 -14.03
CA THR A 144 4.17 6.86 -14.15
C THR A 144 3.33 8.09 -13.78
N ASN A 145 3.92 8.97 -13.00
CA ASN A 145 3.45 10.33 -12.82
C ASN A 145 4.56 11.33 -13.20
N THR A 146 4.46 12.56 -12.76
CA THR A 146 5.42 13.63 -13.12
C THR A 146 6.85 13.31 -12.64
N THR A 147 6.99 12.65 -11.50
CA THR A 147 8.29 12.38 -10.84
C THR A 147 8.58 10.89 -10.68
N ASP A 148 7.55 10.05 -10.51
CA ASP A 148 7.68 8.65 -10.17
C ASP A 148 7.40 7.73 -11.35
N HIS A 149 8.22 6.69 -11.48
CA HIS A 149 8.04 5.64 -12.48
C HIS A 149 8.19 4.29 -11.82
N SER A 150 7.19 3.42 -11.95
CA SER A 150 7.26 2.08 -11.40
C SER A 150 6.93 0.99 -12.42
N VAL A 151 7.57 -0.16 -12.24
CA VAL A 151 7.31 -1.39 -12.99
C VAL A 151 7.11 -2.52 -12.00
N ASN A 152 6.02 -3.27 -12.16
CA ASN A 152 5.70 -4.42 -11.34
C ASN A 152 5.49 -5.65 -12.22
N LEU A 153 6.04 -6.77 -11.79
CA LEU A 153 5.90 -8.08 -12.42
C LEU A 153 5.50 -9.10 -11.37
N ARG A 154 4.43 -9.85 -11.60
CA ARG A 154 4.03 -10.95 -10.73
C ARG A 154 3.81 -12.19 -11.56
N ARG A 155 4.37 -13.30 -11.14
CA ARG A 155 4.25 -14.59 -11.81
C ARG A 155 3.85 -15.68 -10.84
N THR A 156 2.87 -16.47 -11.23
CA THR A 156 2.57 -17.75 -10.59
C THR A 156 3.42 -18.83 -11.27
N GLN A 157 4.37 -19.37 -10.54
CA GLN A 157 5.25 -20.44 -11.04
C GLN A 157 5.84 -21.21 -9.88
N ASP A 158 5.73 -22.54 -9.93
CA ASP A 158 6.40 -23.40 -8.96
C ASP A 158 7.92 -23.29 -9.10
N ILE A 159 8.55 -22.74 -8.07
CA ILE A 159 9.99 -22.63 -7.93
C ILE A 159 10.37 -23.25 -6.59
N TRP A 160 10.73 -24.51 -6.59
CA TRP A 160 11.08 -25.29 -5.41
C TRP A 160 9.94 -25.29 -4.36
N VAL A 161 10.04 -24.50 -3.26
CA VAL A 161 9.01 -24.38 -2.21
C VAL A 161 8.04 -23.24 -2.44
N TRP A 162 8.34 -22.35 -3.39
CA TRP A 162 7.59 -21.14 -3.71
C TRP A 162 6.66 -21.38 -4.88
N ASP A 163 5.53 -20.71 -4.90
CA ASP A 163 4.56 -20.78 -5.99
C ASP A 163 4.37 -19.44 -6.73
N HIS A 164 5.01 -18.38 -6.23
CA HIS A 164 4.93 -17.05 -6.84
C HIS A 164 6.26 -16.30 -6.77
N VAL A 165 6.42 -15.37 -7.71
CA VAL A 165 7.48 -14.35 -7.70
C VAL A 165 6.85 -12.98 -7.93
N LEU A 166 7.26 -12.00 -7.14
CA LEU A 166 6.91 -10.59 -7.29
C LEU A 166 8.19 -9.78 -7.46
N VAL A 167 8.27 -8.98 -8.51
CA VAL A 167 9.39 -8.07 -8.77
C VAL A 167 8.83 -6.67 -8.92
N GLY A 168 9.41 -5.71 -8.23
CA GLY A 168 9.09 -4.30 -8.34
C GLY A 168 10.35 -3.48 -8.58
N ALA A 169 10.23 -2.43 -9.37
CA ALA A 169 11.22 -1.39 -9.49
C ALA A 169 10.52 -0.04 -9.47
N ASN A 170 11.06 0.90 -8.72
CA ASN A 170 10.58 2.26 -8.65
C ASN A 170 11.74 3.23 -8.84
N ILE A 171 11.54 4.27 -9.63
CA ILE A 171 12.47 5.36 -9.85
C ILE A 171 11.71 6.64 -9.58
N MET A 172 12.15 7.40 -8.59
CA MET A 172 11.66 8.73 -8.28
C MET A 172 12.66 9.76 -8.77
N GLY A 173 12.20 10.74 -9.53
CA GLY A 173 13.01 11.88 -9.93
C GLY A 173 13.25 12.85 -8.78
N GLU A 174 14.23 13.74 -8.94
CA GLU A 174 14.44 14.87 -8.05
C GLU A 174 13.24 15.81 -8.12
N THR A 175 12.71 16.25 -6.96
CA THR A 175 11.62 17.23 -6.96
C THR A 175 12.11 18.59 -7.46
N VAL A 176 11.22 19.34 -8.12
CA VAL A 176 11.56 20.63 -8.77
C VAL A 176 12.16 21.65 -7.80
N ASP A 177 11.85 21.54 -6.53
CA ASP A 177 12.37 22.42 -5.47
C ASP A 177 13.66 21.92 -4.79
N GLY A 178 14.21 20.76 -5.24
CA GLY A 178 15.39 20.14 -4.62
C GLY A 178 15.16 19.72 -3.16
N ALA A 179 13.90 19.56 -2.76
CA ALA A 179 13.53 19.16 -1.40
C ALA A 179 13.80 17.68 -1.14
N ASP A 180 13.73 16.86 -2.20
CA ASP A 180 14.04 15.43 -2.16
C ASP A 180 14.97 15.08 -3.31
N ASP A 181 16.09 14.45 -2.98
CA ASP A 181 16.97 13.82 -3.96
C ASP A 181 16.21 12.63 -4.56
N GLY A 182 16.28 12.45 -5.88
CA GLY A 182 15.70 11.31 -6.56
C GLY A 182 16.22 9.99 -5.97
N TYR A 183 15.41 8.94 -6.00
CA TYR A 183 15.82 7.62 -5.53
C TYR A 183 15.43 6.50 -6.49
N MET A 184 16.10 5.37 -6.36
CA MET A 184 15.75 4.14 -7.02
C MET A 184 15.52 3.03 -5.99
N ALA A 185 14.42 2.30 -6.15
CA ALA A 185 14.15 1.13 -5.34
C ALA A 185 13.86 -0.08 -6.23
N PHE A 186 14.28 -1.25 -5.76
CA PHE A 186 14.03 -2.54 -6.40
C PHE A 186 13.70 -3.58 -5.35
N ASN A 187 12.76 -4.45 -5.65
CA ASN A 187 12.49 -5.63 -4.83
C ASN A 187 12.26 -6.88 -5.68
N CYS A 188 12.62 -8.03 -5.11
CA CYS A 188 12.34 -9.34 -5.68
C CYS A 188 11.96 -10.29 -4.54
N ASP A 189 10.71 -10.72 -4.53
CA ASP A 189 10.12 -11.55 -3.50
C ASP A 189 9.65 -12.88 -4.07
N PHE A 190 10.06 -13.97 -3.44
CA PHE A 190 9.49 -15.29 -3.64
C PHE A 190 8.47 -15.53 -2.55
N TYR A 191 7.26 -15.94 -2.90
CA TYR A 191 6.24 -16.15 -1.89
C TYR A 191 5.37 -17.37 -2.17
N LYS A 192 4.71 -17.80 -1.12
CA LYS A 192 3.77 -18.91 -1.14
C LYS A 192 2.48 -18.48 -0.45
N ASN A 193 1.38 -18.65 -1.15
CA ASN A 193 0.03 -18.55 -0.60
C ASN A 193 -0.54 -19.95 -0.41
N GLN A 194 -1.06 -20.24 0.78
CA GLN A 194 -1.62 -21.53 1.07
C GLN A 194 -2.95 -21.40 1.79
N THR A 195 -3.98 -22.01 1.24
CA THR A 195 -5.25 -22.19 1.94
C THR A 195 -5.24 -23.54 2.66
N TYR A 196 -5.43 -23.49 3.97
CA TYR A 196 -5.52 -24.68 4.83
C TYR A 196 -6.95 -25.22 4.85
N ALA A 197 -7.08 -26.50 5.26
CA ALA A 197 -8.40 -27.18 5.34
C ALA A 197 -9.38 -26.48 6.30
N SER A 198 -8.88 -25.67 7.24
CA SER A 198 -9.71 -24.85 8.14
C SER A 198 -10.32 -23.60 7.46
N GLY A 199 -9.99 -23.32 6.20
CA GLY A 199 -10.34 -22.08 5.52
C GLY A 199 -9.42 -20.90 5.88
N THR A 200 -8.35 -21.14 6.61
CA THR A 200 -7.31 -20.14 6.91
C THR A 200 -6.39 -19.99 5.71
N ASN A 201 -6.12 -18.76 5.29
CA ASN A 201 -5.13 -18.43 4.28
C ASN A 201 -3.82 -18.02 4.96
N GLY A 202 -2.71 -18.55 4.48
CA GLY A 202 -1.38 -18.21 4.96
C GLY A 202 -0.52 -17.68 3.84
N LEU A 203 0.33 -16.71 4.17
CA LEU A 203 1.37 -16.14 3.32
C LEU A 203 2.73 -16.41 3.97
N PHE A 204 3.68 -16.84 3.18
CA PHE A 204 5.10 -16.75 3.51
C PHE A 204 5.84 -16.16 2.32
N ALA A 205 6.56 -15.07 2.54
CA ALA A 205 7.40 -14.42 1.54
C ALA A 205 8.82 -14.27 2.05
N LEU A 206 9.78 -14.41 1.13
CA LEU A 206 11.20 -14.14 1.35
C LEU A 206 11.73 -13.40 0.12
N GLY A 207 12.36 -12.26 0.33
CA GLY A 207 12.83 -11.43 -0.76
C GLY A 207 14.06 -10.63 -0.43
N VAL A 208 14.54 -9.94 -1.45
CA VAL A 208 15.60 -8.95 -1.35
C VAL A 208 15.08 -7.63 -1.90
N GLY A 209 15.56 -6.54 -1.30
CA GLY A 209 15.25 -5.20 -1.76
C GLY A 209 16.49 -4.32 -1.72
N TYR A 210 16.53 -3.36 -2.60
CA TYR A 210 17.51 -2.29 -2.60
C TYR A 210 16.80 -0.95 -2.70
N ASN A 211 17.27 0.05 -1.98
CA ASN A 211 16.90 1.43 -2.19
C ASN A 211 18.10 2.34 -1.90
N ASP A 212 18.16 3.47 -2.54
CA ASP A 212 19.15 4.52 -2.35
C ASP A 212 18.57 5.82 -1.77
N MET A 213 17.45 5.72 -1.06
CA MET A 213 16.79 6.87 -0.39
C MET A 213 17.67 7.51 0.71
N THR A 214 18.74 6.85 1.12
CA THR A 214 19.72 7.38 2.07
C THR A 214 21.07 7.45 1.38
N GLU A 215 21.97 8.36 1.83
CA GLU A 215 23.31 8.54 1.26
C GLU A 215 24.12 7.23 1.15
N ASP A 216 23.87 6.28 2.07
CA ASP A 216 24.57 4.99 2.11
C ASP A 216 23.84 3.89 1.32
N GLY A 217 22.61 4.13 0.86
CA GLY A 217 21.71 3.12 0.31
C GLY A 217 21.33 2.05 1.34
N ALA A 218 20.43 1.15 0.97
CA ALA A 218 20.07 -0.01 1.79
C ALA A 218 19.85 -1.24 0.92
N PHE A 219 20.47 -2.37 1.30
CA PHE A 219 20.20 -3.67 0.68
C PHE A 219 19.62 -4.61 1.74
N ASN A 220 18.34 -4.91 1.58
CA ASN A 220 17.55 -5.60 2.60
C ASN A 220 17.30 -7.06 2.23
N LEU A 221 17.38 -7.94 3.22
CA LEU A 221 16.75 -9.25 3.20
C LEU A 221 15.41 -9.15 3.93
N ASN A 222 14.33 -9.41 3.20
CA ASN A 222 12.97 -9.23 3.71
C ASN A 222 12.28 -10.58 3.89
N TRP A 223 11.48 -10.73 4.93
CA TRP A 223 10.51 -11.83 5.03
C TRP A 223 9.21 -11.37 5.64
N THR A 224 8.14 -11.98 5.16
CA THR A 224 6.78 -11.70 5.60
C THR A 224 6.04 -12.99 5.89
N PHE A 225 5.35 -13.01 7.02
CA PHE A 225 4.39 -14.05 7.37
C PHE A 225 3.03 -13.38 7.53
N GLY A 226 2.02 -13.86 6.80
CA GLY A 226 0.66 -13.34 6.89
C GLY A 226 -0.33 -14.48 7.14
N VAL A 227 -1.36 -14.21 7.92
CA VAL A 227 -2.45 -15.16 8.19
C VAL A 227 -3.77 -14.42 8.14
N GLU A 228 -4.72 -14.95 7.36
CA GLU A 228 -6.11 -14.53 7.34
C GLU A 228 -6.98 -15.71 7.74
N SER A 229 -7.73 -15.60 8.83
CA SER A 229 -8.52 -16.70 9.37
C SER A 229 -9.94 -16.25 9.75
N ALA A 230 -10.94 -16.97 9.22
CA ALA A 230 -12.31 -16.76 9.63
C ALA A 230 -12.46 -17.16 11.10
N MET A 231 -12.93 -16.22 11.94
CA MET A 231 -13.32 -16.48 13.33
C MET A 231 -14.78 -16.94 13.41
N THR A 232 -15.61 -16.40 12.53
CA THR A 232 -17.02 -16.73 12.36
C THR A 232 -17.39 -16.58 10.88
N ASP A 233 -18.62 -16.88 10.50
CA ASP A 233 -19.12 -16.69 9.13
C ASP A 233 -19.13 -15.21 8.68
N TRP A 234 -19.04 -14.27 9.63
CA TRP A 234 -19.12 -12.83 9.38
C TRP A 234 -17.88 -12.04 9.85
N ALA A 235 -16.91 -12.70 10.51
CA ALA A 235 -15.73 -12.02 11.05
C ALA A 235 -14.45 -12.79 10.73
N THR A 236 -13.43 -12.05 10.30
CA THR A 236 -12.10 -12.55 9.90
C THR A 236 -11.02 -11.81 10.71
N LEU A 237 -10.08 -12.57 11.24
CA LEU A 237 -8.86 -12.04 11.86
C LEU A 237 -7.71 -12.09 10.86
N ARG A 238 -6.93 -11.02 10.83
CA ARG A 238 -5.72 -10.89 10.00
C ARG A 238 -4.54 -10.52 10.89
N VAL A 239 -3.43 -11.15 10.65
CA VAL A 239 -2.16 -10.85 11.33
C VAL A 239 -1.04 -11.03 10.33
N ALA A 240 -0.11 -10.09 10.28
CA ALA A 240 1.14 -10.30 9.57
C ALA A 240 2.34 -9.82 10.40
N TYR A 241 3.47 -10.46 10.16
CA TYR A 241 4.78 -10.08 10.64
C TYR A 241 5.67 -9.82 9.45
N THR A 242 6.23 -8.64 9.38
CA THR A 242 7.20 -8.24 8.37
C THR A 242 8.54 -7.96 9.05
N HIS A 243 9.60 -8.31 8.37
CA HIS A 243 10.96 -8.06 8.86
C HIS A 243 11.87 -7.72 7.68
N ALA A 244 12.69 -6.69 7.88
CA ALA A 244 13.72 -6.29 6.94
C ALA A 244 15.05 -6.21 7.67
N TYR A 245 16.06 -6.88 7.15
CA TYR A 245 17.42 -6.86 7.67
C TYR A 245 18.32 -6.19 6.64
N ASP A 246 18.89 -5.02 6.99
CA ASP A 246 19.84 -4.31 6.13
C ASP A 246 21.20 -5.01 6.14
N LEU A 247 21.61 -5.48 4.98
CA LEU A 247 22.88 -6.20 4.80
C LEU A 247 24.09 -5.26 4.59
N MET A 248 23.84 -3.97 4.28
CA MET A 248 24.89 -2.99 4.01
C MET A 248 25.28 -2.20 5.27
N ASN A 249 24.32 -1.81 6.08
CA ASN A 249 24.49 -0.92 7.22
C ASN A 249 24.37 -1.68 8.55
N GLN A 250 25.37 -2.46 8.94
CA GLN A 250 25.34 -3.32 10.13
C GLN A 250 25.95 -2.66 11.37
N THR A 251 25.57 -1.43 11.69
CA THR A 251 26.14 -0.70 12.85
C THR A 251 25.09 -0.24 13.86
N GLY A 252 24.53 -1.17 14.64
CA GLY A 252 23.72 -0.84 15.82
C GLY A 252 22.27 -1.29 15.79
N ALA A 253 21.40 -0.68 16.60
CA ALA A 253 20.01 -1.10 16.77
C ALA A 253 19.07 -0.71 15.60
N ASP A 254 19.59 0.00 14.61
CA ASP A 254 18.83 0.54 13.47
C ASP A 254 18.78 -0.41 12.26
N GLU A 255 19.41 -1.56 12.36
CA GLU A 255 19.66 -2.50 11.25
C GLU A 255 18.47 -3.39 10.91
N VAL A 256 17.47 -3.41 11.77
CA VAL A 256 16.36 -4.36 11.67
C VAL A 256 15.03 -3.63 11.77
N GLY A 257 14.34 -3.53 10.63
CA GLY A 257 12.93 -3.14 10.61
C GLY A 257 12.04 -4.35 10.88
N ASN A 258 11.23 -4.32 11.92
CA ASN A 258 10.20 -5.33 12.13
C ASN A 258 8.86 -4.69 12.47
N ALA A 259 7.78 -5.30 12.01
CA ALA A 259 6.44 -4.88 12.33
C ALA A 259 5.52 -6.08 12.49
N VAL A 260 4.67 -6.03 13.49
CA VAL A 260 3.48 -6.87 13.59
C VAL A 260 2.29 -6.00 13.28
N VAL A 261 1.53 -6.38 12.28
CA VAL A 261 0.31 -5.70 11.87
C VAL A 261 -0.87 -6.63 12.05
N MET A 262 -2.00 -6.09 12.41
CA MET A 262 -3.23 -6.84 12.66
C MET A 262 -4.41 -6.15 12.01
N GLY A 263 -5.45 -6.92 11.71
CA GLY A 263 -6.69 -6.37 11.18
C GLY A 263 -7.89 -7.26 11.45
N LEU A 264 -9.05 -6.67 11.30
CA LEU A 264 -10.35 -7.34 11.39
C LEU A 264 -11.13 -7.08 10.10
N GLY A 265 -11.77 -8.11 9.59
CA GLY A 265 -12.72 -8.02 8.50
C GLY A 265 -14.12 -8.41 8.98
N PHE A 266 -15.13 -7.70 8.53
CA PHE A 266 -16.53 -7.99 8.82
C PHE A 266 -17.30 -8.05 7.51
N ASN A 267 -18.05 -9.14 7.30
CA ASN A 267 -18.83 -9.36 6.10
C ASN A 267 -20.32 -9.39 6.44
N TYR A 268 -21.11 -8.61 5.71
CA TYR A 268 -22.56 -8.64 5.82
C TYR A 268 -23.20 -8.58 4.41
N GLY A 269 -23.48 -9.74 3.86
CA GLY A 269 -23.94 -9.87 2.47
C GLY A 269 -22.89 -9.39 1.46
N SER A 270 -23.22 -8.35 0.70
CA SER A 270 -22.30 -7.69 -0.23
C SER A 270 -21.41 -6.61 0.40
N PHE A 271 -21.67 -6.24 1.66
CA PHE A 271 -20.87 -5.25 2.38
C PHE A 271 -19.73 -5.90 3.12
N ASN A 272 -18.55 -5.27 3.05
CA ASN A 272 -17.40 -5.62 3.86
C ASN A 272 -16.89 -4.36 4.56
N LEU A 273 -16.47 -4.53 5.81
CA LEU A 273 -15.72 -3.55 6.57
C LEU A 273 -14.38 -4.16 6.94
N ASP A 274 -13.30 -3.59 6.47
CA ASP A 274 -11.95 -3.95 6.85
C ASP A 274 -11.37 -2.87 7.76
N MET A 275 -10.66 -3.30 8.80
CA MET A 275 -10.02 -2.43 9.77
C MET A 275 -8.59 -2.90 10.00
N SER A 276 -7.63 -1.99 9.97
CA SER A 276 -6.28 -2.22 10.47
C SER A 276 -6.20 -1.79 11.93
N LEU A 277 -5.53 -2.56 12.76
CA LEU A 277 -5.35 -2.29 14.18
C LEU A 277 -3.95 -1.76 14.40
N ASN A 278 -3.82 -0.48 14.74
CA ASN A 278 -2.53 0.11 15.07
C ASN A 278 -2.08 -0.35 16.45
N SER A 279 -0.77 -0.65 16.57
CA SER A 279 -0.12 -0.92 17.86
C SER A 279 -0.69 -2.14 18.61
N TYR A 280 -0.22 -3.33 18.24
CA TYR A 280 -0.51 -4.55 19.00
C TYR A 280 -0.08 -4.43 20.48
N ASP A 281 0.95 -3.65 20.78
CA ASP A 281 1.41 -3.37 22.15
C ASP A 281 0.33 -2.68 22.97
N ALA A 282 -0.37 -1.70 22.41
CA ALA A 282 -1.48 -1.03 23.09
C ALA A 282 -2.65 -1.98 23.32
N LEU A 283 -2.95 -2.88 22.35
CA LEU A 283 -3.98 -3.90 22.49
C LEU A 283 -3.63 -4.91 23.58
N LEU A 284 -2.38 -5.36 23.67
CA LEU A 284 -1.97 -6.37 24.66
C LEU A 284 -1.83 -5.78 26.07
N ASN A 285 -1.38 -4.52 26.19
CA ASN A 285 -1.16 -3.89 27.49
C ASN A 285 -2.47 -3.40 28.14
N ASP A 286 -3.42 -2.87 27.35
CA ASP A 286 -4.71 -2.42 27.87
C ASP A 286 -5.83 -2.60 26.83
N PRO A 287 -6.33 -3.81 26.61
CA PRO A 287 -7.33 -4.11 25.60
C PRO A 287 -8.64 -3.34 25.81
N VAL A 288 -8.98 -3.00 27.06
CA VAL A 288 -10.22 -2.27 27.37
C VAL A 288 -10.10 -0.81 26.92
N ARG A 289 -8.97 -0.16 27.19
CA ARG A 289 -8.73 1.21 26.74
C ARG A 289 -8.57 1.28 25.22
N TYR A 290 -7.92 0.27 24.65
CA TYR A 290 -7.78 0.14 23.20
C TYR A 290 -9.13 0.12 22.50
N VAL A 291 -10.04 -0.78 22.91
CA VAL A 291 -11.38 -0.91 22.33
C VAL A 291 -12.27 0.30 22.61
N ASN A 292 -12.11 0.94 23.77
CA ASN A 292 -12.89 2.13 24.14
C ASN A 292 -12.40 3.45 23.54
N GLY A 293 -11.34 3.43 22.72
CA GLY A 293 -10.78 4.63 22.11
C GLY A 293 -10.22 5.65 23.10
N ARG A 294 -9.89 5.24 24.32
CA ARG A 294 -9.37 6.13 25.38
C ARG A 294 -7.84 6.26 25.36
N ASN A 295 -7.17 5.48 24.53
CA ASN A 295 -5.75 5.66 24.26
C ASN A 295 -5.60 6.52 23.01
N ALA A 296 -4.66 7.46 22.98
CA ALA A 296 -4.43 8.30 21.80
C ALA A 296 -4.05 7.47 20.55
N ASP A 297 -3.49 6.25 20.78
CA ASP A 297 -3.12 5.30 19.73
C ASP A 297 -4.19 4.20 19.52
N ALA A 298 -5.30 4.27 20.27
CA ALA A 298 -6.35 3.26 20.20
C ALA A 298 -7.25 3.53 19.00
N LEU A 299 -7.48 2.51 18.18
CA LEU A 299 -8.34 2.55 17.00
C LEU A 299 -8.00 3.71 16.01
N GLY A 300 -6.79 4.22 16.02
CA GLY A 300 -6.23 5.01 14.92
C GLY A 300 -6.09 4.14 13.67
N ALA A 301 -7.00 3.19 13.54
CA ALA A 301 -7.07 2.19 12.54
C ALA A 301 -7.52 2.83 11.23
N GLY A 302 -6.80 2.57 10.17
CA GLY A 302 -7.39 2.68 8.86
C GLY A 302 -8.62 1.79 8.78
N TRP A 303 -9.63 2.22 8.07
CA TRP A 303 -10.81 1.41 7.80
C TRP A 303 -11.22 1.57 6.32
N THR A 304 -11.79 0.54 5.77
CA THR A 304 -12.35 0.55 4.42
C THR A 304 -13.70 -0.13 4.44
N ILE A 305 -14.70 0.52 3.90
CA ILE A 305 -16.00 -0.08 3.62
C ILE A 305 -16.06 -0.37 2.13
N SER A 306 -16.43 -1.59 1.76
CA SER A 306 -16.65 -1.97 0.37
C SER A 306 -18.00 -2.64 0.16
N TYR A 307 -18.50 -2.51 -1.06
CA TYR A 307 -19.73 -3.15 -1.54
C TYR A 307 -19.45 -3.88 -2.86
N ASN A 308 -19.70 -5.17 -2.90
CA ASN A 308 -19.54 -6.01 -4.09
C ASN A 308 -20.91 -6.33 -4.70
N TRP A 309 -21.05 -6.27 -6.05
CA TRP A 309 -22.29 -6.57 -6.78
C TRP A 309 -22.10 -7.58 -7.91
#